data_7b267a744ed2c339053e8ae5fb0f8161
#
_entry.id   7b267a744ed2c339053e8ae5fb0f8161
#
_cell.length_a   1.000
_cell.length_b   1.000
_cell.length_c   1.000
_cell.angle_alpha   90.00
_cell.angle_beta   90.00
_cell.angle_gamma   90.00
#
_symmetry.space_group_name_H-M   'P 1'
#
loop_
_entity.id
_entity.type
_entity.pdbx_description
1 polymer ?
#
loop_
_entity_poly.entity_id
_entity_poly.type
_entity_poly.pdbx_seq_one_letter_code
_entity_poly.pdbx_strand_id
1 'polypeptide(L)'
;MEKRIDKIRHKVETEGEVFVTELSELYDVTEETIRRDLEKLKNEGVVTRTFGGAVLNTVNHKDHIHFFKRKSINIEEKRKIASMAVKAMPEMRTLMADNSTTVMEAMKLLKNKNNITTITFSAQIFQELDGAEMRVISTGGRYDEDTLSFQGNLAIDSISKYNVDVAFLS
;
A
#
# COMPACT_ATOMS: atom_id res chain seq x y z
N MET A 1 -14.80 -24.99 -6.05
CA MET A 1 -13.62 -24.75 -6.92
C MET A 1 -13.70 -23.34 -7.45
N GLU A 2 -12.72 -22.53 -7.14
CA GLU A 2 -12.66 -21.14 -7.61
C GLU A 2 -12.48 -21.10 -9.13
N LYS A 3 -13.25 -20.26 -9.80
CA LYS A 3 -13.21 -20.19 -11.27
C LYS A 3 -11.90 -19.50 -11.72
N ARG A 4 -11.34 -19.90 -12.88
CA ARG A 4 -10.12 -19.27 -13.43
C ARG A 4 -10.24 -17.75 -13.53
N ILE A 5 -11.40 -17.24 -13.93
CA ILE A 5 -11.63 -15.79 -14.06
C ILE A 5 -11.48 -15.07 -12.71
N ASP A 6 -11.88 -15.68 -11.60
CA ASP A 6 -11.74 -15.10 -10.26
C ASP A 6 -10.27 -15.06 -9.84
N LYS A 7 -9.49 -16.08 -10.21
CA LYS A 7 -8.03 -16.10 -9.99
C LYS A 7 -7.31 -15.04 -10.83
N ILE A 8 -7.73 -14.85 -12.10
CA ILE A 8 -7.19 -13.78 -12.95
C ILE A 8 -7.55 -12.42 -12.38
N ARG A 9 -8.78 -12.23 -11.91
CA ARG A 9 -9.21 -11.01 -11.21
C ARG A 9 -8.30 -10.72 -10.02
N HIS A 10 -8.16 -11.67 -9.11
CA HIS A 10 -7.31 -11.51 -7.94
C HIS A 10 -5.85 -11.20 -8.31
N LYS A 11 -5.32 -11.86 -9.36
CA LYS A 11 -3.98 -11.60 -9.84
C LYS A 11 -3.82 -10.17 -10.38
N VAL A 12 -4.76 -9.69 -11.21
CA VAL A 12 -4.67 -8.32 -11.72
C VAL A 12 -4.91 -7.27 -10.62
N GLU A 13 -5.76 -7.56 -9.65
CA GLU A 13 -5.96 -6.70 -8.47
C GLU A 13 -4.69 -6.60 -7.61
N THR A 14 -3.91 -7.67 -7.53
CA THR A 14 -2.67 -7.73 -6.73
C THR A 14 -1.47 -7.14 -7.47
N GLU A 15 -1.33 -7.44 -8.77
CA GLU A 15 -0.15 -7.10 -9.56
C GLU A 15 -0.32 -5.80 -10.37
N GLY A 16 -1.57 -5.33 -10.54
CA GLY A 16 -1.91 -4.12 -11.29
C GLY A 16 -1.95 -4.31 -12.81
N GLU A 17 -1.21 -5.26 -13.34
CA GLU A 17 -1.21 -5.64 -14.76
C GLU A 17 -0.99 -7.15 -14.91
N VAL A 18 -1.46 -7.71 -16.02
CA VAL A 18 -1.27 -9.11 -16.36
C VAL A 18 -1.04 -9.25 -17.87
N PHE A 19 -0.24 -10.24 -18.25
CA PHE A 19 0.06 -10.53 -19.65
C PHE A 19 -0.61 -11.82 -20.11
N VAL A 20 -1.13 -11.81 -21.35
CA VAL A 20 -1.85 -12.94 -21.92
C VAL A 20 -0.98 -14.20 -22.00
N THR A 21 0.28 -14.05 -22.41
CA THR A 21 1.26 -15.15 -22.47
C THR A 21 1.48 -15.79 -21.12
N GLU A 22 1.78 -14.99 -20.10
CA GLU A 22 2.02 -15.49 -18.73
C GLU A 22 0.80 -16.21 -18.14
N LEU A 23 -0.40 -15.65 -18.36
CA LEU A 23 -1.64 -16.26 -17.88
C LEU A 23 -1.96 -17.56 -18.64
N SER A 24 -1.64 -17.63 -19.94
CA SER A 24 -1.88 -18.85 -20.73
C SER A 24 -1.00 -20.00 -20.25
N GLU A 25 0.25 -19.72 -19.95
CA GLU A 25 1.19 -20.68 -19.36
C GLU A 25 0.79 -21.07 -17.93
N LEU A 26 0.48 -20.09 -17.09
CA LEU A 26 0.11 -20.30 -15.68
C LEU A 26 -1.13 -21.19 -15.52
N TYR A 27 -2.11 -21.03 -16.39
CA TYR A 27 -3.39 -21.75 -16.31
C TYR A 27 -3.53 -22.89 -17.31
N ASP A 28 -2.48 -23.18 -18.10
CA ASP A 28 -2.46 -24.24 -19.14
C ASP A 28 -3.67 -24.15 -20.09
N VAL A 29 -3.89 -22.96 -20.66
CA VAL A 29 -4.95 -22.66 -21.62
C VAL A 29 -4.42 -21.81 -22.76
N THR A 30 -5.14 -21.79 -23.89
CA THR A 30 -4.74 -20.96 -25.02
C THR A 30 -4.84 -19.47 -24.70
N GLU A 31 -4.00 -18.66 -25.31
CA GLU A 31 -4.05 -17.19 -25.21
C GLU A 31 -5.44 -16.63 -25.57
N GLU A 32 -6.11 -17.24 -26.56
CA GLU A 32 -7.47 -16.83 -26.94
C GLU A 32 -8.46 -17.01 -25.80
N THR A 33 -8.29 -18.08 -25.00
CA THR A 33 -9.10 -18.30 -23.80
C THR A 33 -8.87 -17.22 -22.76
N ILE A 34 -7.60 -16.84 -22.54
CA ILE A 34 -7.24 -15.74 -21.63
C ILE A 34 -7.80 -14.41 -22.16
N ARG A 35 -7.68 -14.13 -23.47
CA ARG A 35 -8.26 -12.91 -24.07
C ARG A 35 -9.74 -12.78 -23.82
N ARG A 36 -10.49 -13.89 -23.88
CA ARG A 36 -11.94 -13.92 -23.57
C ARG A 36 -12.23 -13.68 -22.08
N ASP A 37 -11.43 -14.24 -21.20
CA ASP A 37 -11.60 -13.99 -19.75
C ASP A 37 -11.29 -12.52 -19.41
N LEU A 38 -10.22 -11.96 -19.98
CA LEU A 38 -9.88 -10.54 -19.82
C LEU A 38 -10.94 -9.61 -20.47
N GLU A 39 -11.57 -10.01 -21.57
CA GLU A 39 -12.66 -9.23 -22.16
C GLU A 39 -13.91 -9.21 -21.25
N LYS A 40 -14.21 -10.31 -20.55
CA LYS A 40 -15.26 -10.33 -19.54
C LYS A 40 -14.94 -9.37 -18.39
N LEU A 41 -13.72 -9.44 -17.86
CA LEU A 41 -13.26 -8.53 -16.79
C LEU A 41 -13.28 -7.06 -17.23
N LYS A 42 -12.99 -6.78 -18.51
CA LYS A 42 -13.14 -5.44 -19.08
C LYS A 42 -14.61 -4.99 -19.11
N ASN A 43 -15.52 -5.87 -19.55
CA ASN A 43 -16.94 -5.56 -19.58
C ASN A 43 -17.55 -5.37 -18.19
N GLU A 44 -16.96 -6.00 -17.18
CA GLU A 44 -17.28 -5.80 -15.77
C GLU A 44 -16.61 -4.53 -15.18
N GLY A 45 -15.81 -3.82 -15.98
CA GLY A 45 -15.09 -2.61 -15.54
C GLY A 45 -13.88 -2.86 -14.67
N VAL A 46 -13.43 -4.11 -14.52
CA VAL A 46 -12.28 -4.48 -13.65
C VAL A 46 -10.95 -4.11 -14.30
N VAL A 47 -10.84 -4.27 -15.63
CA VAL A 47 -9.58 -4.04 -16.35
C VAL A 47 -9.77 -3.22 -17.62
N THR A 48 -8.69 -2.53 -18.04
CA THR A 48 -8.53 -1.99 -19.41
C THR A 48 -7.58 -2.88 -20.20
N ARG A 49 -7.95 -3.25 -21.44
CA ARG A 49 -7.11 -4.05 -22.32
C ARG A 49 -5.93 -3.26 -22.84
N THR A 50 -4.75 -3.90 -22.86
CA THR A 50 -3.52 -3.42 -23.50
C THR A 50 -3.16 -4.33 -24.69
N PHE A 51 -2.11 -4.00 -25.45
CA PHE A 51 -1.70 -4.76 -26.64
C PHE A 51 -1.34 -6.23 -26.30
N GLY A 52 -0.75 -6.49 -25.13
CA GLY A 52 -0.31 -7.84 -24.73
C GLY A 52 -1.04 -8.41 -23.50
N GLY A 53 -1.99 -7.69 -22.92
CA GLY A 53 -2.60 -8.10 -21.65
C GLY A 53 -3.75 -7.23 -21.20
N ALA A 54 -3.76 -6.94 -19.92
CA ALA A 54 -4.72 -6.02 -19.31
C ALA A 54 -4.10 -5.35 -18.09
N VAL A 55 -4.49 -4.11 -17.86
CA VAL A 55 -4.20 -3.34 -16.64
C VAL A 55 -5.50 -3.15 -15.87
N LEU A 56 -5.40 -3.14 -14.57
CA LEU A 56 -6.56 -2.91 -13.71
C LEU A 56 -7.20 -1.56 -14.02
N ASN A 57 -8.53 -1.53 -14.09
CA ASN A 57 -9.28 -0.27 -14.21
C ASN A 57 -9.24 0.48 -12.89
N THR A 58 -8.47 1.54 -12.87
CA THR A 58 -8.17 2.33 -11.68
C THR A 58 -9.20 3.44 -11.40
N VAL A 59 -10.39 3.39 -11.99
CA VAL A 59 -11.40 4.44 -11.78
C VAL A 59 -11.97 4.42 -10.36
N ASN A 60 -11.87 3.27 -9.64
CA ASN A 60 -12.34 3.16 -8.26
C ASN A 60 -11.33 2.50 -7.28
N HIS A 61 -10.11 2.12 -7.71
CA HIS A 61 -9.13 1.43 -6.86
C HIS A 61 -7.68 1.93 -7.05
N LYS A 62 -7.50 3.13 -7.60
CA LYS A 62 -6.18 3.63 -8.04
C LYS A 62 -5.10 3.58 -6.97
N ASP A 63 -5.44 3.87 -5.74
CA ASP A 63 -4.44 4.09 -4.70
C ASP A 63 -4.15 2.86 -3.84
N HIS A 64 -5.07 1.90 -3.74
CA HIS A 64 -4.83 0.62 -3.06
C HIS A 64 -3.74 -0.19 -3.77
N ILE A 65 -3.87 -0.34 -5.08
CA ILE A 65 -2.88 -1.06 -5.90
C ILE A 65 -1.58 -0.29 -5.95
N HIS A 66 -1.63 1.05 -6.03
CA HIS A 66 -0.44 1.88 -5.94
C HIS A 66 0.30 1.70 -4.62
N PHE A 67 -0.39 1.51 -3.49
CA PHE A 67 0.27 1.25 -2.22
C PHE A 67 0.96 -0.12 -2.20
N PHE A 68 0.25 -1.21 -2.50
CA PHE A 68 0.79 -2.57 -2.48
C PHE A 68 1.86 -2.78 -3.55
N LYS A 69 1.66 -2.23 -4.76
CA LYS A 69 2.68 -2.22 -5.81
C LYS A 69 3.91 -1.44 -5.34
N ARG A 70 3.74 -0.25 -4.78
CA ARG A 70 4.84 0.52 -4.19
C ARG A 70 5.52 -0.22 -3.04
N LYS A 71 4.78 -0.97 -2.22
CA LYS A 71 5.34 -1.74 -1.10
C LYS A 71 6.36 -2.78 -1.58
N SER A 72 6.14 -3.42 -2.72
CA SER A 72 7.02 -4.46 -3.27
C SER A 72 8.16 -3.93 -4.16
N ILE A 73 7.99 -2.77 -4.81
CA ILE A 73 9.00 -2.19 -5.70
C ILE A 73 10.14 -1.58 -4.89
N ASN A 74 11.38 -1.84 -5.29
CA ASN A 74 12.61 -1.27 -4.71
C ASN A 74 12.69 -1.48 -3.20
N ILE A 75 12.29 -2.67 -2.71
CA ILE A 75 12.21 -2.94 -1.27
C ILE A 75 13.57 -2.83 -0.57
N GLU A 76 14.65 -3.26 -1.23
CA GLU A 76 15.98 -3.20 -0.66
C GLU A 76 16.50 -1.75 -0.54
N GLU A 77 16.19 -0.90 -1.51
CA GLU A 77 16.49 0.52 -1.47
C GLU A 77 15.72 1.22 -0.35
N LYS A 78 14.43 0.91 -0.20
CA LYS A 78 13.61 1.44 0.91
C LYS A 78 14.14 1.03 2.27
N ARG A 79 14.55 -0.23 2.42
CA ARG A 79 15.16 -0.73 3.67
C ARG A 79 16.48 -0.02 3.97
N LYS A 80 17.30 0.23 2.95
CA LYS A 80 18.55 1.01 3.12
C LYS A 80 18.24 2.44 3.55
N ILE A 81 17.31 3.12 2.85
CA ILE A 81 16.88 4.48 3.21
C ILE A 81 16.33 4.49 4.64
N ALA A 82 15.42 3.58 4.97
CA ALA A 82 14.85 3.45 6.31
C ALA A 82 15.92 3.25 7.39
N SER A 83 16.88 2.36 7.15
CA SER A 83 17.99 2.10 8.07
C SER A 83 18.87 3.34 8.28
N MET A 84 19.18 4.05 7.19
CA MET A 84 19.96 5.29 7.27
C MET A 84 19.20 6.39 8.02
N ALA A 85 17.91 6.59 7.71
CA ALA A 85 17.07 7.57 8.37
C ALA A 85 16.97 7.28 9.88
N VAL A 86 16.72 6.04 10.27
CA VAL A 86 16.64 5.65 11.69
C VAL A 86 17.97 5.84 12.41
N LYS A 87 19.11 5.59 11.77
CA LYS A 87 20.44 5.82 12.35
C LYS A 87 20.79 7.30 12.50
N ALA A 88 20.29 8.13 11.61
CA ALA A 88 20.56 9.57 11.59
C ALA A 88 19.62 10.37 12.52
N MET A 89 18.59 9.73 13.06
CA MET A 89 17.62 10.40 13.93
C MET A 89 18.25 10.86 15.25
N PRO A 90 17.87 12.05 15.72
CA PRO A 90 18.17 12.46 17.09
C PRO A 90 17.40 11.59 18.10
N GLU A 91 17.74 11.72 19.37
CA GLU A 91 16.86 11.23 20.43
C GLU A 91 15.49 11.91 20.30
N MET A 92 14.44 11.11 20.26
CA MET A 92 13.08 11.59 20.11
C MET A 92 12.11 10.79 20.98
N ARG A 93 10.99 11.44 21.31
CA ARG A 93 9.86 10.82 22.01
C ARG A 93 8.60 10.79 21.17
N THR A 94 8.51 11.67 20.17
CA THR A 94 7.34 11.82 19.32
C THR A 94 7.74 11.85 17.86
N LEU A 95 7.03 11.08 17.07
CA LEU A 95 7.28 10.90 15.64
C LEU A 95 5.95 11.01 14.86
N MET A 96 5.95 11.73 13.76
CA MET A 96 4.88 11.68 12.78
C MET A 96 5.31 10.86 11.57
N ALA A 97 4.45 9.97 11.11
CA ALA A 97 4.68 9.11 9.95
C ALA A 97 3.57 9.31 8.91
N ASP A 98 3.96 9.59 7.67
CA ASP A 98 3.05 9.64 6.52
C ASP A 98 2.65 8.22 6.04
N ASN A 99 1.92 8.13 4.93
CA ASN A 99 1.46 6.87 4.36
C ASN A 99 2.39 6.29 3.28
N SER A 100 3.68 6.67 3.27
CA SER A 100 4.62 6.13 2.30
C SER A 100 5.12 4.74 2.68
N THR A 101 5.43 3.94 1.65
CA THR A 101 5.97 2.59 1.86
C THR A 101 7.44 2.60 2.32
N THR A 102 8.16 3.68 2.09
CA THR A 102 9.53 3.88 2.61
C THR A 102 9.49 4.18 4.10
N VAL A 103 8.57 5.07 4.51
CA VAL A 103 8.35 5.37 5.94
C VAL A 103 7.86 4.14 6.68
N MET A 104 7.02 3.31 6.08
CA MET A 104 6.61 2.02 6.67
C MET A 104 7.82 1.13 7.00
N GLU A 105 8.84 1.02 6.13
CA GLU A 105 10.05 0.25 6.44
C GLU A 105 10.84 0.85 7.62
N ALA A 106 10.87 2.19 7.76
CA ALA A 106 11.47 2.83 8.95
C ALA A 106 10.68 2.52 10.23
N MET A 107 9.34 2.55 10.16
CA MET A 107 8.49 2.23 11.31
C MET A 107 8.67 0.80 11.80
N LYS A 108 8.88 -0.17 10.90
CA LYS A 108 9.21 -1.56 11.27
C LYS A 108 10.48 -1.68 12.11
N LEU A 109 11.49 -0.85 11.81
CA LEU A 109 12.74 -0.84 12.57
C LEU A 109 12.57 -0.21 13.97
N LEU A 110 11.57 0.64 14.14
CA LEU A 110 11.30 1.37 15.37
C LEU A 110 10.29 0.69 16.30
N LYS A 111 9.53 -0.29 15.82
CA LYS A 111 8.36 -0.83 16.53
C LYS A 111 8.62 -1.34 17.96
N ASN A 112 9.85 -1.76 18.27
CA ASN A 112 10.24 -2.24 19.60
C ASN A 112 10.82 -1.13 20.49
N LYS A 113 10.62 0.15 20.15
CA LYS A 113 11.04 1.29 20.95
C LYS A 113 9.88 1.77 21.84
N ASN A 114 9.84 1.34 23.08
CA ASN A 114 8.76 1.63 24.02
C ASN A 114 8.67 3.09 24.50
N ASN A 115 9.71 3.88 24.25
CA ASN A 115 9.80 5.30 24.62
C ASN A 115 9.33 6.26 23.52
N ILE A 116 8.82 5.74 22.39
CA ILE A 116 8.36 6.55 21.23
C ILE A 116 6.85 6.52 21.15
N THR A 117 6.26 7.68 20.89
CA THR A 117 4.87 7.83 20.48
C THR A 117 4.84 8.22 19.00
N THR A 118 4.20 7.39 18.17
CA THR A 118 4.03 7.67 16.75
C THR A 118 2.62 8.16 16.47
N ILE A 119 2.50 9.27 15.75
CA ILE A 119 1.25 9.79 15.20
C ILE A 119 1.22 9.50 13.71
N THR A 120 0.15 8.91 13.20
CA THR A 120 0.02 8.60 11.77
C THR A 120 -1.42 8.73 11.29
N PHE A 121 -1.59 9.19 10.07
CA PHE A 121 -2.85 9.13 9.32
C PHE A 121 -2.90 7.92 8.37
N SER A 122 -1.85 7.10 8.31
CA SER A 122 -1.79 5.88 7.51
C SER A 122 -2.45 4.72 8.23
N ALA A 123 -3.54 4.18 7.67
CA ALA A 123 -4.16 2.96 8.18
C ALA A 123 -3.22 1.75 8.08
N GLN A 124 -2.37 1.73 7.05
CA GLN A 124 -1.43 0.63 6.84
C GLN A 124 -0.28 0.63 7.85
N ILE A 125 0.28 1.81 8.19
CA ILE A 125 1.29 1.91 9.25
C ILE A 125 0.66 1.60 10.60
N PHE A 126 -0.56 2.09 10.86
CA PHE A 126 -1.28 1.77 12.08
C PHE A 126 -1.46 0.25 12.26
N GLN A 127 -1.84 -0.44 11.20
CA GLN A 127 -1.98 -1.91 11.20
C GLN A 127 -0.63 -2.64 11.31
N GLU A 128 0.43 -2.17 10.64
CA GLU A 128 1.77 -2.77 10.70
C GLU A 128 2.39 -2.69 12.10
N LEU A 129 1.99 -1.68 12.86
CA LEU A 129 2.46 -1.45 14.24
C LEU A 129 1.57 -2.13 15.29
N ASP A 130 0.61 -2.95 14.89
CA ASP A 130 -0.15 -3.76 15.83
C ASP A 130 0.80 -4.68 16.63
N GLY A 131 0.61 -4.70 17.94
CA GLY A 131 1.50 -5.42 18.86
C GLY A 131 2.90 -4.79 19.05
N ALA A 132 3.15 -3.58 18.52
CA ALA A 132 4.40 -2.87 18.76
C ALA A 132 4.53 -2.41 20.22
N GLU A 133 5.76 -2.30 20.72
CA GLU A 133 6.00 -1.74 22.06
C GLU A 133 5.82 -0.22 22.12
N MET A 134 5.95 0.46 20.97
CA MET A 134 5.72 1.91 20.88
C MET A 134 4.24 2.26 21.01
N ARG A 135 3.96 3.47 21.48
CA ARG A 135 2.59 4.00 21.49
C ARG A 135 2.22 4.52 20.10
N VAL A 136 1.08 4.08 19.56
CA VAL A 136 0.59 4.51 18.24
C VAL A 136 -0.72 5.28 18.39
N ILE A 137 -0.78 6.44 17.77
CA ILE A 137 -1.95 7.32 17.73
C ILE A 137 -2.37 7.48 16.27
N SER A 138 -3.60 7.08 15.95
CA SER A 138 -4.24 7.43 14.68
C SER A 138 -4.78 8.86 14.75
N THR A 139 -4.65 9.62 13.65
CA THR A 139 -5.25 10.95 13.56
C THR A 139 -6.78 10.92 13.59
N GLY A 140 -7.38 9.75 13.30
CA GLY A 140 -8.81 9.68 13.03
C GLY A 140 -9.19 10.43 11.75
N GLY A 141 -10.49 10.55 11.52
CA GLY A 141 -11.05 11.19 10.32
C GLY A 141 -11.76 10.19 9.41
N ARG A 142 -12.12 10.64 8.20
CA ARG A 142 -12.73 9.77 7.19
C ARG A 142 -11.67 8.83 6.61
N TYR A 143 -11.92 7.54 6.70
CA TYR A 143 -11.07 6.58 6.01
C TYR A 143 -11.27 6.68 4.50
N ASP A 144 -10.19 6.76 3.80
CA ASP A 144 -10.12 6.80 2.35
C ASP A 144 -9.49 5.49 1.86
N GLU A 145 -10.28 4.72 1.13
CA GLU A 145 -9.87 3.39 0.64
C GLU A 145 -8.76 3.50 -0.40
N ASP A 146 -8.77 4.55 -1.21
CA ASP A 146 -7.83 4.72 -2.30
C ASP A 146 -6.41 5.01 -1.79
N THR A 147 -6.31 5.84 -0.77
CA THR A 147 -5.01 6.22 -0.18
C THR A 147 -4.63 5.39 1.05
N LEU A 148 -5.54 4.53 1.54
CA LEU A 148 -5.37 3.76 2.79
C LEU A 148 -5.03 4.66 3.98
N SER A 149 -5.70 5.80 4.06
CA SER A 149 -5.38 6.83 5.05
C SER A 149 -6.63 7.49 5.64
N PHE A 150 -6.46 8.10 6.79
CA PHE A 150 -7.47 8.92 7.43
C PHE A 150 -7.34 10.37 6.96
N GLN A 151 -8.44 10.96 6.50
CA GLN A 151 -8.48 12.27 5.85
C GLN A 151 -9.58 13.17 6.41
N GLY A 152 -9.58 14.42 5.93
CA GLY A 152 -10.57 15.43 6.25
C GLY A 152 -10.22 16.26 7.48
N ASN A 153 -11.14 17.15 7.86
CA ASN A 153 -10.89 18.16 8.90
C ASN A 153 -10.51 17.55 10.24
N LEU A 154 -11.11 16.42 10.62
CA LEU A 154 -10.74 15.74 11.87
C LEU A 154 -9.28 15.27 11.88
N ALA A 155 -8.78 14.76 10.76
CA ALA A 155 -7.38 14.36 10.64
C ALA A 155 -6.45 15.59 10.71
N ILE A 156 -6.80 16.67 10.01
CA ILE A 156 -6.03 17.93 10.02
C ILE A 156 -6.02 18.54 11.42
N ASP A 157 -7.17 18.65 12.07
CA ASP A 157 -7.30 19.20 13.41
C ASP A 157 -6.55 18.34 14.44
N SER A 158 -6.53 17.04 14.25
CA SER A 158 -5.78 16.12 15.10
C SER A 158 -4.28 16.35 14.94
N ILE A 159 -3.77 16.38 13.72
CA ILE A 159 -2.36 16.62 13.41
C ILE A 159 -1.89 17.96 14.01
N SER A 160 -2.69 19.02 13.88
CA SER A 160 -2.35 20.37 14.35
C SER A 160 -2.17 20.49 15.86
N LYS A 161 -2.66 19.51 16.62
CA LYS A 161 -2.54 19.47 18.10
C LYS A 161 -1.26 18.81 18.60
N TYR A 162 -0.48 18.19 17.71
CA TYR A 162 0.75 17.52 18.09
C TYR A 162 1.97 18.31 17.64
N ASN A 163 2.87 18.55 18.57
CA ASN A 163 4.23 18.96 18.28
C ASN A 163 5.11 17.72 18.34
N VAL A 164 5.71 17.35 17.22
CA VAL A 164 6.53 16.15 17.13
C VAL A 164 8.01 16.52 16.99
N ASP A 165 8.86 15.66 17.55
CA ASP A 165 10.32 15.86 17.47
C ASP A 165 10.83 15.59 16.06
N VAL A 166 10.23 14.62 15.36
CA VAL A 166 10.62 14.18 14.01
C VAL A 166 9.37 13.90 13.17
N ALA A 167 9.41 14.25 11.89
CA ALA A 167 8.41 13.83 10.90
C ALA A 167 9.09 13.06 9.77
N PHE A 168 8.59 11.86 9.51
CA PHE A 168 8.95 11.07 8.32
C PHE A 168 7.95 11.34 7.22
N LEU A 169 8.42 11.95 6.15
CA LEU A 169 7.66 12.30 4.96
C LEU A 169 8.41 11.82 3.72
N SER A 170 7.67 11.30 2.72
CA SER A 170 8.27 10.79 1.49
C SER A 170 7.44 11.13 0.24
#